data_8337eb52b2d4b41a5be625029919ec20
#
_entry.id   8337eb52b2d4b41a5be625029919ec20
#
_cell.length_a   1.000
_cell.length_b   1.000
_cell.length_c   1.000
_cell.angle_alpha   90.00
_cell.angle_beta   90.00
_cell.angle_gamma   90.00
#
_symmetry.space_group_name_H-M   'P 1'
#
loop_
_entity.id
_entity.type
_entity.pdbx_description
1 polymer ?
#
loop_
_entity_poly.entity_id
_entity_poly.type
_entity_poly.pdbx_seq_one_letter_code
_entity_poly.pdbx_strand_id
1 'polypeptide(L)'
;YKTRILKQEDFGELYRPEWSNALCEDRKQLDILGIGAYDGNTLVGLAACSADCKDMWQIGVDVLSEYRRQGIASALTSALAKEIINRNKVPFYCTAWSNVRSVRNAIKSGFVPAWVEMTAKPVTIVDEMNR
;
A
#
# COMPACT_ATOMS: atom_id res chain seq x y z
N TYR A 1 -13.08 8.72 9.49
CA TYR A 1 -13.57 7.47 8.89
C TYR A 1 -13.26 6.30 9.78
N LYS A 2 -14.15 5.31 9.80
CA LYS A 2 -13.91 4.08 10.53
C LYS A 2 -12.91 3.22 9.77
N THR A 3 -12.06 2.49 10.51
CA THR A 3 -11.11 1.56 9.92
C THR A 3 -11.40 0.13 10.35
N ARG A 4 -11.02 -0.82 9.48
CA ARG A 4 -11.19 -2.25 9.76
C ARG A 4 -9.97 -3.02 9.25
N ILE A 5 -9.52 -3.98 10.05
CA ILE A 5 -8.48 -4.92 9.61
C ILE A 5 -9.12 -5.91 8.63
N LEU A 6 -8.47 -6.10 7.50
CA LEU A 6 -8.88 -7.02 6.45
C LEU A 6 -7.85 -8.13 6.32
N LYS A 7 -8.33 -9.32 6.06
CA LYS A 7 -7.51 -10.51 5.85
C LYS A 7 -7.67 -11.02 4.43
N GLN A 8 -6.91 -12.03 4.07
CA GLN A 8 -6.90 -12.59 2.72
C GLN A 8 -8.31 -12.94 2.20
N GLU A 9 -9.15 -13.51 3.05
CA GLU A 9 -10.54 -13.86 2.68
C GLU A 9 -11.42 -12.64 2.35
N ASP A 10 -11.02 -11.45 2.78
CA ASP A 10 -11.78 -10.22 2.52
C ASP A 10 -11.42 -9.55 1.19
N PHE A 11 -10.36 -10.00 0.52
CA PHE A 11 -9.83 -9.32 -0.66
C PHE A 11 -10.45 -9.74 -1.99
N GLY A 12 -11.23 -10.82 -2.01
CA GLY A 12 -11.72 -11.43 -3.26
C GLY A 12 -12.39 -10.45 -4.22
N GLU A 13 -13.24 -9.56 -3.74
CA GLU A 13 -13.96 -8.58 -4.55
C GLU A 13 -13.21 -7.26 -4.73
N LEU A 14 -12.04 -7.12 -4.09
CA LEU A 14 -11.26 -5.89 -4.10
C LEU A 14 -10.16 -5.87 -5.17
N TYR A 15 -10.02 -6.93 -5.97
CA TYR A 15 -9.08 -6.94 -7.09
C TYR A 15 -9.65 -6.15 -8.27
N ARG A 16 -9.57 -4.83 -8.14
CA ARG A 16 -10.10 -3.84 -9.09
C ARG A 16 -9.04 -2.76 -9.33
N PRO A 17 -9.14 -2.01 -10.44
CA PRO A 17 -8.15 -0.98 -10.76
C PRO A 17 -7.91 0.03 -9.65
N GLU A 18 -8.95 0.44 -8.92
CA GLU A 18 -8.85 1.43 -7.85
C GLU A 18 -7.98 0.97 -6.66
N TRP A 19 -7.77 -0.34 -6.51
CA TRP A 19 -6.96 -0.94 -5.42
C TRP A 19 -5.71 -1.63 -5.93
N SER A 20 -5.25 -1.30 -7.13
CA SER A 20 -4.14 -2.01 -7.79
C SER A 20 -2.75 -1.71 -7.22
N ASN A 21 -2.60 -0.67 -6.42
CA ASN A 21 -1.35 -0.45 -5.67
C ASN A 21 -1.36 -1.18 -4.33
N ALA A 22 -2.50 -1.26 -3.69
CA ALA A 22 -2.65 -1.95 -2.41
C ALA A 22 -2.60 -3.48 -2.57
N LEU A 23 -3.24 -4.01 -3.62
CA LEU A 23 -3.37 -5.45 -3.86
C LEU A 23 -2.73 -5.84 -5.19
N CYS A 24 -2.20 -7.07 -5.26
CA CYS A 24 -1.60 -7.60 -6.47
C CYS A 24 -2.38 -8.82 -6.97
N GLU A 25 -3.17 -8.64 -8.04
CA GLU A 25 -4.00 -9.68 -8.60
C GLU A 25 -3.19 -10.88 -9.09
N ASP A 26 -1.98 -10.65 -9.61
CA ASP A 26 -1.10 -11.71 -10.10
C ASP A 26 -0.49 -12.56 -9.00
N ARG A 27 -0.57 -12.09 -7.74
CA ARG A 27 0.02 -12.76 -6.58
C ARG A 27 -0.92 -12.70 -5.37
N LYS A 28 -2.19 -13.05 -5.58
CA LYS A 28 -3.24 -12.98 -4.55
C LYS A 28 -2.88 -13.70 -3.27
N GLN A 29 -2.19 -14.83 -3.37
CA GLN A 29 -1.78 -15.64 -2.22
C GLN A 29 -0.79 -14.92 -1.29
N LEU A 30 -0.12 -13.88 -1.78
CA LEU A 30 0.82 -13.10 -0.99
C LEU A 30 0.17 -11.89 -0.32
N ASP A 31 -1.03 -11.48 -0.75
CA ASP A 31 -1.80 -10.41 -0.12
C ASP A 31 -2.47 -10.97 1.14
N ILE A 32 -1.92 -10.65 2.31
CA ILE A 32 -2.27 -11.37 3.53
C ILE A 32 -2.94 -10.52 4.60
N LEU A 33 -2.74 -9.20 4.57
CA LEU A 33 -3.23 -8.31 5.60
C LEU A 33 -3.46 -6.93 5.03
N GLY A 34 -4.51 -6.26 5.48
CA GLY A 34 -4.79 -4.89 5.09
C GLY A 34 -5.58 -4.14 6.14
N ILE A 35 -5.67 -2.83 5.94
CA ILE A 35 -6.55 -1.96 6.72
C ILE A 35 -7.33 -1.10 5.74
N GLY A 36 -8.65 -1.17 5.84
CA GLY A 36 -9.55 -0.36 5.04
C GLY A 36 -10.14 0.80 5.83
N ALA A 37 -10.27 1.95 5.19
CA ALA A 37 -11.02 3.09 5.71
C ALA A 37 -12.39 3.15 5.03
N TYR A 38 -13.43 3.39 5.81
CA TYR A 38 -14.81 3.34 5.34
C TYR A 38 -15.55 4.65 5.62
N ASP A 39 -16.26 5.12 4.60
CA ASP A 39 -17.28 6.15 4.74
C ASP A 39 -18.63 5.42 4.70
N GLY A 40 -19.27 5.27 5.88
CA GLY A 40 -20.41 4.35 6.00
C GLY A 40 -20.00 2.93 5.67
N ASN A 41 -20.63 2.37 4.63
CA ASN A 41 -20.33 1.01 4.14
C ASN A 41 -19.40 1.01 2.91
N THR A 42 -18.94 2.18 2.49
CA THR A 42 -18.10 2.32 1.29
C THR A 42 -16.63 2.32 1.66
N LEU A 43 -15.86 1.41 1.07
CA LEU A 43 -14.41 1.41 1.20
C LEU A 43 -13.84 2.59 0.41
N VAL A 44 -13.16 3.50 1.08
CA VAL A 44 -12.62 4.73 0.48
C VAL A 44 -11.09 4.79 0.46
N GLY A 45 -10.45 3.98 1.26
CA GLY A 45 -9.00 3.83 1.28
C GLY A 45 -8.61 2.43 1.73
N LEU A 46 -7.52 1.93 1.18
CA LEU A 46 -7.00 0.60 1.49
C LEU A 46 -5.48 0.63 1.51
N ALA A 47 -4.90 0.21 2.63
CA ALA A 47 -3.50 -0.18 2.70
C ALA A 47 -3.46 -1.69 2.87
N ALA A 48 -2.64 -2.36 2.09
CA ALA A 48 -2.48 -3.80 2.21
C ALA A 48 -1.00 -4.18 2.07
N CYS A 49 -0.63 -5.34 2.57
CA CYS A 49 0.74 -5.80 2.48
C CYS A 49 0.84 -7.14 1.78
N SER A 50 1.96 -7.30 1.08
CA SER A 50 2.32 -8.51 0.37
C SER A 50 3.50 -9.18 1.07
N ALA A 51 3.36 -10.48 1.35
CA ALA A 51 4.40 -11.29 1.97
C ALA A 51 5.38 -11.83 0.91
N ASP A 52 5.99 -10.94 0.13
CA ASP A 52 6.98 -11.29 -0.89
C ASP A 52 8.22 -11.94 -0.30
N CYS A 53 8.51 -11.61 0.96
CA CYS A 53 9.60 -12.17 1.75
C CYS A 53 9.02 -12.66 3.06
N LYS A 54 9.66 -13.67 3.66
CA LYS A 54 9.19 -14.25 4.93
C LYS A 54 9.11 -13.21 6.04
N ASP A 55 10.10 -12.35 6.16
CA ASP A 55 10.25 -11.43 7.29
C ASP A 55 9.95 -9.98 6.95
N MET A 56 9.89 -9.63 5.67
CA MET A 56 9.66 -8.26 5.19
C MET A 56 8.39 -8.23 4.33
N TRP A 57 7.41 -7.44 4.76
CA TRP A 57 6.13 -7.33 4.09
C TRP A 57 5.96 -5.94 3.46
N GLN A 58 5.74 -5.92 2.17
CA GLN A 58 5.66 -4.69 1.39
C GLN A 58 4.26 -4.09 1.46
N ILE A 59 4.19 -2.80 1.78
CA ILE A 59 2.94 -2.05 1.85
C ILE A 59 2.66 -1.34 0.53
N GLY A 60 1.43 -1.47 0.05
CA GLY A 60 0.84 -0.63 -0.97
C GLY A 60 -0.40 0.07 -0.43
N VAL A 61 -0.75 1.23 -0.97
CA VAL A 61 -1.88 2.01 -0.50
C VAL A 61 -2.58 2.72 -1.65
N ASP A 62 -3.90 2.71 -1.60
CA ASP A 62 -4.77 3.45 -2.51
C ASP A 62 -5.85 4.20 -1.74
N VAL A 63 -6.21 5.38 -2.22
CA VAL A 63 -7.33 6.16 -1.71
C VAL A 63 -8.13 6.66 -2.90
N LEU A 64 -9.45 6.52 -2.85
CA LEU A 64 -10.33 7.02 -3.90
C LEU A 64 -10.12 8.53 -4.09
N SER A 65 -10.19 8.99 -5.33
CA SER A 65 -9.82 10.36 -5.71
C SER A 65 -10.55 11.43 -4.91
N GLU A 66 -11.84 11.21 -4.63
CA GLU A 66 -12.70 12.13 -3.90
C GLU A 66 -12.34 12.26 -2.42
N TYR A 67 -11.58 11.31 -1.91
CA TYR A 67 -11.20 11.23 -0.49
C TYR A 67 -9.72 11.56 -0.23
N ARG A 68 -9.01 11.95 -1.27
CA ARG A 68 -7.59 12.32 -1.17
C ARG A 68 -7.40 13.63 -0.40
N ARG A 69 -6.16 13.88 0.04
CA ARG A 69 -5.75 15.07 0.78
C ARG A 69 -6.41 15.23 2.15
N GLN A 70 -6.88 14.13 2.73
CA GLN A 70 -7.47 14.10 4.07
C GLN A 70 -6.62 13.32 5.07
N GLY A 71 -5.42 12.90 4.68
CA GLY A 71 -4.53 12.13 5.54
C GLY A 71 -4.86 10.63 5.64
N ILE A 72 -5.79 10.12 4.84
CA ILE A 72 -6.22 8.73 4.90
C ILE A 72 -5.06 7.79 4.57
N ALA A 73 -4.33 8.06 3.48
CA ALA A 73 -3.23 7.19 3.06
C ALA A 73 -2.17 7.03 4.14
N SER A 74 -1.72 8.13 4.75
CA SER A 74 -0.70 8.07 5.82
C SER A 74 -1.23 7.41 7.08
N ALA A 75 -2.47 7.64 7.44
CA ALA A 75 -3.10 7.01 8.59
C ALA A 75 -3.18 5.48 8.40
N LEU A 76 -3.61 5.02 7.24
CA LEU A 76 -3.70 3.60 6.92
C LEU A 76 -2.32 2.94 6.84
N THR A 77 -1.37 3.61 6.20
CA THR A 77 0.00 3.11 6.07
C THR A 77 0.66 2.94 7.44
N SER A 78 0.53 3.94 8.32
CA SER A 78 1.05 3.88 9.69
C SER A 78 0.38 2.77 10.50
N ALA A 79 -0.93 2.66 10.41
CA ALA A 79 -1.69 1.64 11.14
C ALA A 79 -1.29 0.23 10.67
N LEU A 80 -1.15 0.01 9.36
CA LEU A 80 -0.73 -1.27 8.82
C LEU A 80 0.70 -1.61 9.21
N ALA A 81 1.61 -0.63 9.18
CA ALA A 81 3.00 -0.84 9.63
C ALA A 81 3.05 -1.32 11.08
N LYS A 82 2.25 -0.76 11.97
CA LYS A 82 2.15 -1.20 13.37
C LYS A 82 1.63 -2.63 13.47
N GLU A 83 0.63 -2.99 12.68
CA GLU A 83 0.09 -4.36 12.66
C GLU A 83 1.14 -5.37 12.16
N ILE A 84 1.95 -5.00 11.19
CA ILE A 84 3.03 -5.84 10.68
C ILE A 84 4.09 -6.04 11.76
N ILE A 85 4.50 -4.98 12.44
CA ILE A 85 5.47 -5.04 13.56
C ILE A 85 4.93 -5.91 14.68
N ASN A 86 3.64 -5.80 15.02
CA ASN A 86 3.02 -6.63 16.05
C ASN A 86 3.03 -8.13 15.71
N ARG A 87 3.20 -8.46 14.43
CA ARG A 87 3.34 -9.85 13.96
C ARG A 87 4.80 -10.29 13.82
N ASN A 88 5.73 -9.50 14.36
CA ASN A 88 7.17 -9.75 14.29
C ASN A 88 7.71 -9.77 12.86
N LYS A 89 7.13 -8.96 11.99
CA LYS A 89 7.58 -8.77 10.61
C LYS A 89 8.04 -7.32 10.41
N VAL A 90 8.80 -7.10 9.35
CA VAL A 90 9.33 -5.77 9.01
C VAL A 90 8.48 -5.16 7.90
N PRO A 91 7.78 -4.05 8.18
CA PRO A 91 7.09 -3.34 7.10
C PRO A 91 8.09 -2.59 6.23
N PHE A 92 7.91 -2.65 4.92
CA PHE A 92 8.70 -1.82 4.02
C PHE A 92 7.82 -1.24 2.90
N TYR A 93 8.31 -0.16 2.32
CA TYR A 93 7.56 0.64 1.36
C TYR A 93 8.49 0.99 0.20
N CYS A 94 8.10 0.61 -1.01
CA CYS A 94 8.87 0.90 -2.23
C CYS A 94 8.13 1.90 -3.09
N THR A 95 8.84 2.87 -3.65
CA THR A 95 8.27 3.81 -4.61
C THR A 95 9.36 4.38 -5.50
N ALA A 96 8.99 4.76 -6.72
CA ALA A 96 9.90 5.50 -7.59
C ALA A 96 10.12 6.92 -7.03
N TRP A 97 11.35 7.43 -7.14
CA TRP A 97 11.65 8.79 -6.69
C TRP A 97 10.81 9.86 -7.40
N SER A 98 10.42 9.61 -8.64
CA SER A 98 9.54 10.50 -9.40
C SER A 98 8.11 10.56 -8.86
N ASN A 99 7.67 9.55 -8.12
CA ASN A 99 6.35 9.53 -7.49
C ASN A 99 6.40 10.28 -6.15
N VAL A 100 6.45 11.61 -6.21
CA VAL A 100 6.62 12.49 -5.05
C VAL A 100 5.51 12.30 -4.02
N ARG A 101 4.27 12.07 -4.47
CA ARG A 101 3.14 11.83 -3.58
C ARG A 101 3.37 10.59 -2.71
N SER A 102 3.82 9.50 -3.33
CA SER A 102 4.09 8.25 -2.63
C SER A 102 5.28 8.38 -1.67
N VAL A 103 6.35 9.06 -2.08
CA VAL A 103 7.50 9.34 -1.21
C VAL A 103 7.07 10.14 0.02
N ARG A 104 6.27 11.19 -0.16
CA ARG A 104 5.75 11.99 0.94
C ARG A 104 4.88 11.18 1.89
N ASN A 105 4.05 10.29 1.35
CA ASN A 105 3.22 9.41 2.17
C ASN A 105 4.09 8.49 3.04
N ALA A 106 5.13 7.89 2.49
CA ALA A 106 6.04 7.03 3.23
C ALA A 106 6.70 7.80 4.39
N ILE A 107 7.26 8.97 4.11
CA ILE A 107 7.92 9.79 5.13
C ILE A 107 6.93 10.25 6.21
N LYS A 108 5.75 10.71 5.82
CA LYS A 108 4.70 11.14 6.76
C LYS A 108 4.23 9.98 7.63
N SER A 109 4.25 8.76 7.10
CA SER A 109 3.85 7.56 7.83
C SER A 109 4.92 7.04 8.81
N GLY A 110 6.11 7.64 8.80
CA GLY A 110 7.20 7.27 9.71
C GLY A 110 8.29 6.40 9.10
N PHE A 111 8.23 6.12 7.80
CA PHE A 111 9.29 5.38 7.11
C PHE A 111 10.50 6.29 6.85
N VAL A 112 11.67 5.68 6.88
CA VAL A 112 12.92 6.35 6.51
C VAL A 112 13.54 5.63 5.32
N PRO A 113 14.26 6.33 4.42
CA PRO A 113 14.98 5.68 3.33
C PRO A 113 16.00 4.70 3.87
N ALA A 114 15.95 3.45 3.38
CA ALA A 114 16.88 2.40 3.78
C ALA A 114 17.89 2.08 2.68
N TRP A 115 17.42 2.01 1.44
CA TRP A 115 18.30 1.82 0.27
C TRP A 115 17.61 2.34 -0.99
N VAL A 116 18.41 2.50 -2.04
CA VAL A 116 17.95 2.91 -3.36
C VAL A 116 18.37 1.84 -4.36
N GLU A 117 17.47 1.47 -5.25
CA GLU A 117 17.75 0.53 -6.33
C GLU A 117 17.72 1.26 -7.67
N MET A 118 18.67 0.93 -8.52
CA MET A 118 18.68 1.37 -9.90
C MET A 118 18.31 0.19 -10.80
N THR A 119 17.26 0.32 -11.58
CA THR A 119 16.81 -0.74 -12.48
C THR A 119 16.73 -0.23 -13.90
N ALA A 120 17.05 -1.10 -14.85
CA ALA A 120 16.88 -0.83 -16.29
C ALA A 120 15.59 -1.50 -16.76
N LYS A 121 14.72 -0.70 -17.37
CA LYS A 121 13.43 -1.17 -17.89
C LYS A 121 13.19 -0.59 -19.30
N PRO A 122 12.33 -1.23 -20.13
CA PRO A 122 11.90 -0.63 -21.39
C PRO A 122 11.31 0.77 -21.18
N VAL A 123 11.52 1.66 -22.12
CA VAL A 123 11.05 3.07 -22.04
C VAL A 123 9.56 3.14 -21.77
N THR A 124 8.76 2.27 -22.39
CA THR A 124 7.31 2.22 -22.19
C THR A 124 6.92 1.99 -20.73
N ILE A 125 7.64 1.12 -20.03
CA ILE A 125 7.40 0.85 -18.60
C ILE A 125 7.82 2.03 -17.75
N VAL A 126 8.95 2.66 -18.08
CA VAL A 126 9.42 3.86 -17.36
C VAL A 126 8.40 5.00 -17.50
N ASP A 127 7.85 5.21 -18.69
CA ASP A 127 6.83 6.22 -18.93
C ASP A 127 5.56 5.96 -18.11
N GLU A 128 5.12 4.72 -18.00
CA GLU A 128 3.97 4.34 -17.17
C GLU A 128 4.20 4.61 -15.69
N MET A 129 5.41 4.32 -15.18
CA MET A 129 5.77 4.55 -13.78
C MET A 129 5.81 6.03 -13.41
N ASN A 130 6.02 6.92 -14.37
CA ASN A 130 6.18 8.36 -14.18
C ASN A 130 4.91 9.17 -14.47
N ARG A 131 3.81 8.53 -14.74
CA ARG A 131 2.50 9.19 -14.99
C ARG A 131 1.80 9.70 -13.74
#